data_cbf862bfda1725d312d2beb0f08b5174
#
_entry.id   cbf862bfda1725d312d2beb0f08b5174
#
_cell.length_a   1.000
_cell.length_b   1.000
_cell.length_c   1.000
_cell.angle_alpha   90.00
_cell.angle_beta   90.00
_cell.angle_gamma   90.00
#
_symmetry.space_group_name_H-M   'P 1'
#
loop_
_entity.id
_entity.type
_entity.pdbx_description
1 polymer ?
#
loop_
_entity_poly.entity_id
_entity_poly.type
_entity_poly.pdbx_seq_one_letter_code
_entity_poly.pdbx_strand_id
1 'polypeptide(L)'
;MLKTCKYCGIVPYNHVCPCKPKTEKKTTEIDRFRWTKAWQKKREEIKQRDLYLCQICIRELYNTKNKYNMNNLSAHHNIPIDEDYNKRLDNNNLLTVCSVHHEMCENEEIPREIVQKIIDEQEKED
;
A
#
# COMPACT_ATOMS: atom_id res chain seq x y z
N MET A 1 12.78 -39.27 -16.87
CA MET A 1 13.38 -38.41 -15.85
C MET A 1 12.27 -37.81 -14.98
N LEU A 2 12.41 -37.89 -13.68
CA LEU A 2 11.42 -37.38 -12.73
C LEU A 2 11.90 -36.07 -12.10
N LYS A 3 10.94 -35.21 -11.74
CA LYS A 3 11.20 -33.99 -10.96
C LYS A 3 10.25 -33.91 -9.78
N THR A 4 10.61 -33.13 -8.77
CA THR A 4 9.72 -32.88 -7.64
C THR A 4 8.80 -31.71 -7.95
N CYS A 5 7.49 -31.92 -7.87
CA CYS A 5 6.49 -30.88 -7.96
C CYS A 5 6.09 -30.43 -6.55
N LYS A 6 6.08 -29.15 -6.30
CA LYS A 6 5.71 -28.58 -4.99
C LYS A 6 4.29 -29.00 -4.56
N TYR A 7 3.40 -29.22 -5.50
CA TYR A 7 1.98 -29.53 -5.22
C TYR A 7 1.61 -31.00 -5.45
N CYS A 8 2.29 -31.68 -6.37
CA CYS A 8 1.95 -33.05 -6.79
C CYS A 8 2.95 -34.11 -6.33
N GLY A 9 4.08 -33.72 -5.74
CA GLY A 9 5.16 -34.63 -5.36
C GLY A 9 6.07 -34.96 -6.54
N ILE A 10 6.50 -36.23 -6.67
CA ILE A 10 7.39 -36.66 -7.74
C ILE A 10 6.56 -36.93 -9.00
N VAL A 11 6.89 -36.25 -10.10
CA VAL A 11 6.16 -36.32 -11.37
C VAL A 11 7.12 -36.45 -12.56
N PRO A 12 6.65 -36.89 -13.74
CA PRO A 12 7.46 -36.87 -14.96
C PRO A 12 7.98 -35.46 -15.26
N TYR A 13 9.17 -35.39 -15.85
CA TYR A 13 9.82 -34.10 -16.14
C TYR A 13 8.96 -33.13 -16.96
N ASN A 14 8.17 -33.67 -17.90
CA ASN A 14 7.28 -32.88 -18.76
C ASN A 14 5.88 -32.67 -18.15
N HIS A 15 5.69 -32.99 -16.89
CA HIS A 15 4.41 -32.83 -16.21
C HIS A 15 4.00 -31.35 -16.12
N VAL A 16 2.77 -31.08 -16.55
CA VAL A 16 2.11 -29.79 -16.31
C VAL A 16 1.24 -29.95 -15.07
N CYS A 17 1.59 -29.28 -13.98
CA CYS A 17 0.94 -29.47 -12.70
C CYS A 17 -0.47 -28.84 -12.68
N PRO A 18 -1.54 -29.64 -12.62
CA PRO A 18 -2.89 -29.10 -12.54
C PRO A 18 -3.23 -28.52 -11.17
N CYS A 19 -2.43 -28.84 -10.15
CA CYS A 19 -2.61 -28.34 -8.79
C CYS A 19 -1.98 -26.98 -8.58
N LYS A 20 -1.15 -26.51 -9.51
CA LYS A 20 -0.57 -25.17 -9.45
C LYS A 20 -1.69 -24.16 -9.65
N PRO A 21 -1.92 -23.26 -8.67
CA PRO A 21 -2.92 -22.22 -8.88
C PRO A 21 -2.60 -21.46 -10.16
N LYS A 22 -3.59 -21.28 -11.01
CA LYS A 22 -3.46 -20.51 -12.26
C LYS A 22 -3.28 -19.00 -12.00
N THR A 23 -2.91 -18.64 -10.82
CA THR A 23 -2.45 -17.31 -10.49
C THR A 23 -0.98 -17.19 -10.87
N GLU A 24 -0.68 -17.24 -12.15
CA GLU A 24 0.41 -16.44 -12.63
C GLU A 24 0.03 -15.01 -12.27
N LYS A 25 0.78 -14.41 -11.36
CA LYS A 25 0.64 -12.99 -11.09
C LYS A 25 0.95 -12.25 -12.40
N LYS A 26 -0.10 -12.02 -13.19
CA LYS A 26 0.02 -11.06 -14.28
C LYS A 26 0.35 -9.74 -13.64
N THR A 27 1.49 -9.17 -13.99
CA THR A 27 1.87 -7.83 -13.62
C THR A 27 0.72 -6.90 -14.00
N THR A 28 0.01 -6.38 -13.01
CA THR A 28 -1.09 -5.44 -13.24
C THR A 28 -0.52 -4.05 -13.51
N GLU A 29 -1.34 -3.15 -14.06
CA GLU A 29 -0.96 -1.74 -14.21
C GLU A 29 -0.59 -1.11 -12.86
N ILE A 30 -1.24 -1.54 -11.79
CA ILE A 30 -0.95 -1.10 -10.42
C ILE A 30 0.46 -1.51 -10.01
N ASP A 31 0.85 -2.76 -10.27
CA ASP A 31 2.21 -3.23 -9.97
C ASP A 31 3.26 -2.47 -10.78
N ARG A 32 3.01 -2.25 -12.06
CA ARG A 32 3.90 -1.46 -12.91
C ARG A 32 4.04 -0.03 -12.41
N PHE A 33 2.95 0.58 -11.99
CA PHE A 33 2.95 1.93 -11.42
C PHE A 33 3.82 2.00 -10.16
N ARG A 34 3.71 1.02 -9.26
CA ARG A 34 4.51 0.97 -8.02
C ARG A 34 6.01 0.88 -8.28
N TRP A 35 6.43 0.40 -9.45
CA TRP A 35 7.83 0.30 -9.84
C TRP A 35 8.33 1.54 -10.58
N THR A 36 7.48 2.51 -10.89
CA THR A 36 7.89 3.72 -11.59
C THR A 36 8.70 4.66 -10.71
N LYS A 37 9.61 5.41 -11.32
CA LYS A 37 10.35 6.47 -10.63
C LYS A 37 9.42 7.57 -10.12
N ALA A 38 8.35 7.87 -10.87
CA ALA A 38 7.34 8.86 -10.50
C ALA A 38 6.68 8.50 -9.17
N TRP A 39 6.31 7.23 -8.95
CA TRP A 39 5.75 6.77 -7.69
C TRP A 39 6.77 6.81 -6.56
N GLN A 40 8.00 6.33 -6.80
CA GLN A 40 9.04 6.34 -5.77
C GLN A 40 9.33 7.76 -5.30
N LYS A 41 9.41 8.71 -6.23
CA LYS A 41 9.60 10.14 -5.91
C LYS A 41 8.40 10.71 -5.15
N LYS A 42 7.19 10.44 -5.61
CA LYS A 42 5.96 10.93 -4.96
C LYS A 42 5.82 10.38 -3.54
N ARG A 43 6.07 9.10 -3.36
CA ARG A 43 6.05 8.46 -2.05
C ARG A 43 7.01 9.15 -1.07
N GLU A 44 8.21 9.45 -1.53
CA GLU A 44 9.21 10.15 -0.72
C GLU A 44 8.77 11.59 -0.39
N GLU A 45 8.21 12.31 -1.37
CA GLU A 45 7.67 13.66 -1.17
C GLU A 45 6.57 13.68 -0.10
N ILE A 46 5.67 12.70 -0.14
CA ILE A 46 4.58 12.59 0.84
C ILE A 46 5.12 12.30 2.25
N LYS A 47 6.10 11.41 2.36
CA LYS A 47 6.75 11.12 3.65
C LYS A 47 7.45 12.36 4.21
N GLN A 48 8.12 13.13 3.37
CA GLN A 48 8.76 14.39 3.76
C GLN A 48 7.73 15.42 4.24
N ARG A 49 6.61 15.58 3.50
CA ARG A 49 5.50 16.44 3.91
C ARG A 49 5.01 16.08 5.30
N ASP A 50 4.88 14.78 5.56
CA ASP A 50 4.36 14.23 6.81
C ASP A 50 5.45 14.02 7.87
N LEU A 51 6.65 14.55 7.65
CA LEU A 51 7.80 14.52 8.57
C LEU A 51 8.23 13.09 8.96
N TYR A 52 8.04 12.12 8.06
CA TYR A 52 8.35 10.70 8.29
C TYR A 52 7.64 10.14 9.53
N LEU A 53 6.43 10.61 9.79
CA LEU A 53 5.59 10.16 10.91
C LEU A 53 4.24 9.66 10.39
N CYS A 54 3.73 8.59 11.01
CA CYS A 54 2.35 8.18 10.77
C CYS A 54 1.41 9.29 11.23
N GLN A 55 0.64 9.85 10.34
CA GLN A 55 -0.22 10.99 10.64
C GLN A 55 -1.42 10.62 11.50
N ILE A 56 -1.79 9.36 11.52
CA ILE A 56 -2.85 8.85 12.42
C ILE A 56 -2.29 8.65 13.82
N CYS A 57 -1.07 8.11 13.93
CA CYS A 57 -0.40 7.95 15.24
C CYS A 57 -0.16 9.28 15.94
N ILE A 58 0.31 10.31 15.22
CA ILE A 58 0.63 11.61 15.82
C ILE A 58 -0.62 12.31 16.36
N ARG A 59 -1.79 11.96 15.83
CA ARG A 59 -3.09 12.45 16.31
C ARG A 59 -3.69 11.56 17.40
N GLU A 60 -2.98 10.46 17.75
CA GLU A 60 -3.40 9.49 18.77
C GLU A 60 -4.79 8.88 18.50
N LEU A 61 -5.08 8.63 17.22
CA LEU A 61 -6.34 8.02 16.78
C LEU A 61 -6.17 6.51 16.56
N TYR A 62 -7.27 5.76 16.68
CA TYR A 62 -7.35 4.34 16.29
C TYR A 62 -6.24 3.44 16.86
N ASN A 63 -6.23 3.22 18.16
CA ASN A 63 -5.32 2.27 18.83
C ASN A 63 -3.83 2.59 18.63
N THR A 64 -3.48 3.87 18.64
CA THR A 64 -2.08 4.30 18.54
C THR A 64 -1.28 3.84 19.76
N LYS A 65 -0.23 3.07 19.53
CA LYS A 65 0.70 2.61 20.58
C LYS A 65 1.87 3.57 20.74
N ASN A 66 2.31 4.21 19.69
CA ASN A 66 3.44 5.12 19.66
C ASN A 66 3.08 6.36 18.82
N LYS A 67 2.93 7.50 19.50
CA LYS A 67 2.57 8.77 18.87
C LYS A 67 3.54 9.19 17.78
N TYR A 68 4.83 9.01 17.99
CA TYR A 68 5.89 9.40 17.05
C TYR A 68 6.38 8.18 16.26
N ASN A 69 5.47 7.42 15.67
CA ASN A 69 5.79 6.22 14.93
C ASN A 69 6.44 6.56 13.58
N MET A 70 7.72 6.23 13.46
CA MET A 70 8.53 6.40 12.25
C MET A 70 8.79 5.06 11.54
N ASN A 71 8.27 3.95 12.05
CA ASN A 71 8.55 2.61 11.56
C ASN A 71 7.43 2.11 10.62
N ASN A 72 7.85 1.34 9.60
CA ASN A 72 6.93 0.69 8.67
C ASN A 72 5.96 1.68 7.99
N LEU A 73 6.49 2.83 7.59
CA LEU A 73 5.70 3.87 6.95
C LEU A 73 5.43 3.55 5.49
N SER A 74 4.24 3.88 5.03
CA SER A 74 3.85 3.80 3.63
C SER A 74 2.96 4.97 3.25
N ALA A 75 2.95 5.32 1.97
CA ALA A 75 2.02 6.30 1.44
C ALA A 75 0.72 5.59 1.05
N HIS A 76 -0.35 5.89 1.76
CA HIS A 76 -1.66 5.29 1.54
C HIS A 76 -2.48 6.12 0.55
N HIS A 77 -3.10 5.46 -0.42
CA HIS A 77 -4.07 6.07 -1.33
C HIS A 77 -5.45 6.06 -0.67
N ASN A 78 -6.00 7.22 -0.36
CA ASN A 78 -7.33 7.31 0.24
C ASN A 78 -8.42 6.81 -0.70
N ILE A 79 -8.33 7.20 -1.98
CA ILE A 79 -9.11 6.58 -3.06
C ILE A 79 -8.18 5.57 -3.73
N PRO A 80 -8.50 4.26 -3.71
CA PRO A 80 -7.64 3.24 -4.30
C PRO A 80 -7.35 3.49 -5.78
N ILE A 81 -6.19 3.03 -6.24
CA ILE A 81 -5.74 3.22 -7.62
C ILE A 81 -6.73 2.60 -8.62
N ASP A 82 -7.31 1.46 -8.28
CA ASP A 82 -8.29 0.75 -9.12
C ASP A 82 -9.64 1.49 -9.21
N GLU A 83 -9.99 2.33 -8.24
CA GLU A 83 -11.19 3.16 -8.29
C GLU A 83 -10.98 4.44 -9.09
N ASP A 84 -9.81 5.08 -8.96
CA ASP A 84 -9.48 6.30 -9.72
C ASP A 84 -7.97 6.36 -9.99
N TYR A 85 -7.59 5.86 -11.15
CA TYR A 85 -6.19 5.82 -11.58
C TYR A 85 -5.56 7.21 -11.71
N ASN A 86 -6.36 8.23 -12.06
CA ASN A 86 -5.88 9.60 -12.24
C ASN A 86 -5.41 10.27 -10.94
N LYS A 87 -5.84 9.76 -9.80
CA LYS A 87 -5.45 10.27 -8.48
C LYS A 87 -4.24 9.59 -7.86
N ARG A 88 -3.60 8.68 -8.59
CA ARG A 88 -2.49 7.87 -8.05
C ARG A 88 -1.27 8.70 -7.59
N LEU A 89 -1.06 9.87 -8.18
CA LEU A 89 0.04 10.79 -7.83
C LEU A 89 -0.46 12.12 -7.26
N ASP A 90 -1.70 12.17 -6.82
CA ASP A 90 -2.29 13.38 -6.27
C ASP A 90 -1.95 13.53 -4.79
N ASN A 91 -1.32 14.63 -4.41
CA ASN A 91 -0.98 14.92 -3.02
C ASN A 91 -2.22 14.93 -2.12
N ASN A 92 -3.37 15.33 -2.65
CA ASN A 92 -4.64 15.36 -1.92
C ASN A 92 -5.26 13.97 -1.72
N ASN A 93 -4.63 12.92 -2.22
CA ASN A 93 -5.09 11.54 -2.10
C ASN A 93 -4.10 10.65 -1.35
N LEU A 94 -3.00 11.19 -0.87
CA LEU A 94 -1.91 10.43 -0.26
C LEU A 94 -1.64 10.88 1.17
N LEU A 95 -1.43 9.89 2.05
CA LEU A 95 -1.13 10.12 3.46
C LEU A 95 -0.11 9.10 3.95
N THR A 96 0.86 9.55 4.74
CA THR A 96 1.82 8.65 5.38
C THR A 96 1.18 7.99 6.59
N VAL A 97 1.17 6.66 6.61
CA VAL A 97 0.61 5.84 7.68
C VAL A 97 1.54 4.69 8.02
N CYS A 98 1.45 4.18 9.24
CA CYS A 98 2.16 2.96 9.63
C CYS A 98 1.42 1.72 9.13
N SER A 99 2.07 0.54 9.22
CA SER A 99 1.49 -0.70 8.74
C SER A 99 0.15 -1.04 9.39
N VAL A 100 0.01 -0.80 10.70
CA VAL A 100 -1.23 -1.06 11.44
C VAL A 100 -2.37 -0.18 10.93
N HIS A 101 -2.14 1.12 10.85
CA HIS A 101 -3.16 2.06 10.38
C HIS A 101 -3.44 1.92 8.88
N HIS A 102 -2.42 1.53 8.09
CA HIS A 102 -2.61 1.24 6.67
C HIS A 102 -3.60 0.08 6.48
N GLU A 103 -3.43 -0.99 7.25
CA GLU A 103 -4.35 -2.13 7.24
C GLU A 103 -5.76 -1.71 7.68
N MET A 104 -5.88 -0.89 8.72
CA MET A 104 -7.17 -0.37 9.18
C MET A 104 -7.87 0.47 8.11
N CYS A 105 -7.11 1.27 7.36
CA CYS A 105 -7.64 2.03 6.23
C CYS A 105 -8.13 1.12 5.11
N GLU A 106 -7.35 0.08 4.76
CA GLU A 106 -7.71 -0.89 3.73
C GLU A 106 -8.97 -1.68 4.09
N ASN A 107 -9.15 -1.99 5.35
CA ASN A 107 -10.33 -2.71 5.88
C ASN A 107 -11.53 -1.80 6.19
N GLU A 108 -11.42 -0.51 5.85
CA GLU A 108 -12.45 0.50 6.11
C GLU A 108 -12.79 0.70 7.60
N GLU A 109 -11.91 0.27 8.50
CA GLU A 109 -12.03 0.53 9.94
C GLU A 109 -11.81 2.01 10.25
N ILE A 110 -11.02 2.70 9.41
CA ILE A 110 -10.85 4.15 9.43
C ILE A 110 -11.60 4.71 8.22
N PRO A 111 -12.63 5.55 8.44
CA PRO A 111 -13.40 6.13 7.33
C PRO A 111 -12.54 6.98 6.41
N ARG A 112 -12.79 6.92 5.10
CA ARG A 112 -12.09 7.73 4.09
C ARG A 112 -12.23 9.22 4.35
N GLU A 113 -13.33 9.66 4.90
CA GLU A 113 -13.60 11.05 5.25
C GLU A 113 -12.61 11.59 6.28
N ILE A 114 -12.27 10.77 7.28
CA ILE A 114 -11.30 11.13 8.32
C ILE A 114 -9.90 11.20 7.71
N VAL A 115 -9.54 10.25 6.87
CA VAL A 115 -8.26 10.25 6.15
C VAL A 115 -8.15 11.49 5.28
N GLN A 116 -9.20 11.83 4.54
CA GLN A 116 -9.22 13.01 3.67
C GLN A 116 -9.07 14.31 4.46
N LYS A 117 -9.70 14.40 5.62
CA LYS A 117 -9.58 15.55 6.52
C LYS A 117 -8.12 15.75 6.97
N ILE A 118 -7.45 14.66 7.33
CA ILE A 118 -6.04 14.70 7.74
C ILE A 118 -5.15 15.12 6.57
N ILE A 119 -5.39 14.58 5.38
CA ILE A 119 -4.67 14.97 4.15
C ILE A 119 -4.83 16.47 3.89
N ASP A 120 -6.04 16.98 3.98
CA ASP A 120 -6.34 18.40 3.76
C ASP A 120 -5.61 19.29 4.77
N GLU A 121 -5.50 18.85 6.03
CA GLU A 121 -4.73 19.55 7.06
C GLU A 121 -3.24 19.60 6.70
N GLN A 122 -2.68 18.49 6.21
CA GLN A 122 -1.26 18.42 5.81
C GLN A 122 -0.95 19.29 4.59
N GLU A 123 -1.87 19.38 3.64
CA GLU A 123 -1.70 20.23 2.46
C GLU A 123 -1.82 21.72 2.78
N LYS A 124 -2.51 22.10 3.84
CA LYS A 124 -2.67 23.50 4.26
C LYS A 124 -1.46 24.06 5.00
N GLU A 125 -0.59 23.21 5.52
CA GLU A 125 0.55 23.62 6.35
C GLU A 125 1.81 24.00 5.54
N ASP A 126 1.67 24.25 4.26
CA ASP A 126 2.76 24.78 3.43
C ASP A 126 2.98 26.28 3.67
#